data_76e0ea4cf2a7afbe41845b8ae8b7ee45
#
_entry.id   76e0ea4cf2a7afbe41845b8ae8b7ee45
#
_cell.length_a   1.000
_cell.length_b   1.000
_cell.length_c   1.000
_cell.angle_alpha   90.00
_cell.angle_beta   90.00
_cell.angle_gamma   90.00
#
_symmetry.space_group_name_H-M   'P 1'
#
loop_
_entity.id
_entity.type
_entity.pdbx_description
1 polymer ?
#
loop_
_entity_poly.entity_id
_entity_poly.type
_entity_poly.pdbx_seq_one_letter_code
_entity_poly.pdbx_strand_id
1 'polypeptide(L)'
;MATGTVTSRVTGIARDITMTAALGFFLVSDAFSLGNSLPNMIYILILGGALNAVFIPQLVRKMKDDADDGRAYADRLITITAIVLLALSIISIIAAPWIVNLYTPSDYPQNEFDLAVAFARLCLPQIFFYGIYTMFSQVLNTRGKFGAPMFAPIANNIVAISAFLLFIYFAGTSAAADGNLTSGQVWLLGLGTTLGVVVQALILIPVLFRAGYVWRPRFDWRGHGLGKAGKLATWTIGLVLVNQLTYLVITRFATQANLNAIASGAAAAGLTTYQKAHLVFMLPHSVITVSVITALLPALSRVAHAGRLTQVSRDLVGAMRLVSFLIIPITAMLLVGGTSVAVLLFDFGAATTAQAQILGAVISIFMLGMLPFTLFYVLLRGFFALEDTRTPFFITIVFSLVFLGLLVPIFGLLSGEGVQITYIALCYSISYWVGLAIAWVVLARKLGGLSSKSTIGSIGRMV
;
A
#
# COMPACT_ATOMS: atom_id res chain seq x y z
N MET A 1 9.11 -15.48 12.27
CA MET A 1 8.29 -14.74 11.31
C MET A 1 7.74 -13.42 11.88
N ALA A 2 7.00 -13.42 13.00
CA ALA A 2 6.44 -12.20 13.59
C ALA A 2 7.49 -11.13 13.88
N THR A 3 8.64 -11.49 14.45
CA THR A 3 9.73 -10.56 14.80
C THR A 3 10.23 -9.77 13.57
N GLY A 4 10.49 -10.45 12.44
CA GLY A 4 10.96 -9.78 11.22
C GLY A 4 9.95 -8.79 10.65
N THR A 5 8.65 -9.14 10.69
CA THR A 5 7.57 -8.25 10.25
C THR A 5 7.46 -7.01 11.16
N VAL A 6 7.49 -7.20 12.48
CA VAL A 6 7.45 -6.08 13.44
C VAL A 6 8.66 -5.16 13.27
N THR A 7 9.87 -5.72 13.22
CA THR A 7 11.10 -4.92 13.04
C THR A 7 11.08 -4.15 11.71
N SER A 8 10.64 -4.78 10.63
CA SER A 8 10.47 -4.10 9.33
C SER A 8 9.45 -2.95 9.40
N ARG A 9 8.37 -3.09 10.15
CA ARG A 9 7.37 -2.03 10.35
C ARG A 9 7.93 -0.86 11.18
N VAL A 10 8.63 -1.17 12.28
CA VAL A 10 9.28 -0.14 13.11
C VAL A 10 10.32 0.64 12.32
N THR A 11 11.20 -0.04 11.58
CA THR A 11 12.18 0.64 10.71
C THR A 11 11.52 1.42 9.58
N GLY A 12 10.38 0.97 9.07
CA GLY A 12 9.58 1.71 8.09
C GLY A 12 9.02 3.01 8.66
N ILE A 13 8.50 2.99 9.89
CA ILE A 13 8.05 4.21 10.59
C ILE A 13 9.22 5.17 10.80
N ALA A 14 10.37 4.67 11.26
CA ALA A 14 11.57 5.47 11.45
C ALA A 14 12.02 6.14 10.14
N ARG A 15 11.96 5.42 9.01
CA ARG A 15 12.21 5.98 7.68
C ARG A 15 11.25 7.11 7.34
N ASP A 16 9.95 6.93 7.60
CA ASP A 16 8.93 7.93 7.30
C ASP A 16 9.05 9.18 8.20
N ILE A 17 9.41 9.01 9.47
CA ILE A 17 9.75 10.11 10.39
C ILE A 17 10.98 10.87 9.86
N THR A 18 12.05 10.17 9.50
CA THR A 18 13.28 10.80 8.98
C THR A 18 13.04 11.52 7.65
N MET A 19 12.20 10.94 6.76
CA MET A 19 11.78 11.60 5.52
C MET A 19 11.05 12.92 5.82
N THR A 20 10.12 12.90 6.76
CA THR A 20 9.36 14.11 7.14
C THR A 20 10.26 15.15 7.83
N ALA A 21 11.22 14.70 8.65
CA ALA A 21 12.22 15.60 9.24
C ALA A 21 13.14 16.23 8.17
N ALA A 22 13.39 15.54 7.06
CA ALA A 22 14.21 16.05 5.96
C ALA A 22 13.44 17.01 5.05
N LEU A 23 12.18 16.71 4.72
CA LEU A 23 11.42 17.36 3.65
C LEU A 23 10.17 18.11 4.13
N GLY A 24 9.75 17.96 5.39
CA GLY A 24 8.51 18.55 5.90
C GLY A 24 7.26 18.06 5.14
N PHE A 25 6.27 18.94 5.00
CA PHE A 25 5.02 18.70 4.26
C PHE A 25 4.82 19.71 3.11
N PHE A 26 5.90 20.28 2.61
CA PHE A 26 5.92 21.27 1.52
C PHE A 26 5.68 20.60 0.16
N LEU A 27 5.54 21.42 -0.91
CA LEU A 27 5.37 20.91 -2.28
C LEU A 27 6.54 20.02 -2.74
N VAL A 28 7.77 20.33 -2.31
CA VAL A 28 8.96 19.48 -2.54
C VAL A 28 8.75 18.08 -1.98
N SER A 29 8.18 17.98 -0.78
CA SER A 29 7.85 16.69 -0.15
C SER A 29 6.76 15.94 -0.91
N ASP A 30 5.77 16.64 -1.43
CA ASP A 30 4.71 16.06 -2.27
C ASP A 30 5.27 15.58 -3.62
N ALA A 31 6.14 16.36 -4.26
CA ALA A 31 6.83 15.97 -5.49
C ALA A 31 7.69 14.71 -5.30
N PHE A 32 8.46 14.64 -4.19
CA PHE A 32 9.22 13.45 -3.82
C PHE A 32 8.30 12.27 -3.52
N SER A 33 7.25 12.46 -2.72
CA SER A 33 6.29 11.42 -2.34
C SER A 33 5.56 10.84 -3.55
N LEU A 34 5.18 11.69 -4.52
CA LEU A 34 4.62 11.26 -5.78
C LEU A 34 5.63 10.41 -6.55
N GLY A 35 6.83 10.96 -6.86
CA GLY A 35 7.85 10.26 -7.62
C GLY A 35 8.25 8.91 -7.03
N ASN A 36 8.38 8.84 -5.69
CA ASN A 36 8.77 7.62 -4.98
C ASN A 36 7.61 6.60 -4.83
N SER A 37 6.35 7.01 -4.93
CA SER A 37 5.20 6.08 -4.86
C SER A 37 4.82 5.49 -6.22
N LEU A 38 5.06 6.19 -7.33
CA LEU A 38 4.74 5.73 -8.69
C LEU A 38 5.27 4.32 -9.01
N PRO A 39 6.53 3.95 -8.70
CA PRO A 39 7.04 2.62 -8.97
C PRO A 39 6.19 1.51 -8.35
N ASN A 40 5.82 1.68 -7.08
CA ASN A 40 5.00 0.69 -6.37
C ASN A 40 3.57 0.61 -6.93
N MET A 41 2.98 1.75 -7.32
CA MET A 41 1.65 1.78 -7.93
C MET A 41 1.64 1.03 -9.26
N ILE A 42 2.60 1.28 -10.15
CA ILE A 42 2.72 0.63 -11.45
C ILE A 42 3.02 -0.87 -11.26
N TYR A 43 3.90 -1.21 -10.33
CA TYR A 43 4.20 -2.59 -9.98
C TYR A 43 2.95 -3.35 -9.51
N ILE A 44 2.17 -2.80 -8.58
CA ILE A 44 0.94 -3.41 -8.07
C ILE A 44 -0.10 -3.56 -9.17
N LEU A 45 -0.25 -2.57 -10.04
CA LEU A 45 -1.23 -2.59 -11.13
C LEU A 45 -0.97 -3.76 -12.10
N ILE A 46 0.28 -4.00 -12.46
CA ILE A 46 0.65 -4.98 -13.48
C ILE A 46 0.87 -6.37 -12.88
N LEU A 47 1.54 -6.45 -11.75
CA LEU A 47 1.98 -7.72 -11.17
C LEU A 47 1.22 -8.13 -9.91
N GLY A 48 0.69 -7.19 -9.14
CA GLY A 48 0.06 -7.49 -7.85
C GLY A 48 -1.12 -8.47 -7.97
N GLY A 49 -1.93 -8.36 -9.03
CA GLY A 49 -3.04 -9.26 -9.30
C GLY A 49 -2.59 -10.60 -9.91
N ALA A 50 -1.73 -10.55 -10.92
CA ALA A 50 -1.32 -11.72 -11.69
C ALA A 50 -0.37 -12.64 -10.92
N LEU A 51 0.61 -12.09 -10.20
CA LEU A 51 1.59 -12.86 -9.45
C LEU A 51 0.96 -13.70 -8.35
N ASN A 52 0.12 -13.09 -7.52
CA ASN A 52 -0.47 -13.78 -6.37
C ASN A 52 -1.56 -14.78 -6.78
N ALA A 53 -2.36 -14.44 -7.80
CA ALA A 53 -3.48 -15.29 -8.20
C ALA A 53 -3.07 -16.47 -9.10
N VAL A 54 -1.99 -16.31 -9.88
CA VAL A 54 -1.65 -17.22 -10.97
C VAL A 54 -0.32 -17.90 -10.75
N PHE A 55 0.75 -17.13 -10.57
CA PHE A 55 2.10 -17.66 -10.65
C PHE A 55 2.53 -18.42 -9.39
N ILE A 56 2.15 -17.94 -8.19
CA ILE A 56 2.53 -18.61 -6.95
C ILE A 56 1.90 -20.01 -6.83
N PRO A 57 0.59 -20.22 -7.05
CA PRO A 57 0.01 -21.56 -7.01
C PRO A 57 0.61 -22.50 -8.02
N GLN A 58 0.92 -22.02 -9.23
CA GLN A 58 1.56 -22.84 -10.27
C GLN A 58 2.99 -23.22 -9.89
N LEU A 59 3.78 -22.30 -9.33
CA LEU A 59 5.12 -22.57 -8.87
C LEU A 59 5.11 -23.66 -7.79
N VAL A 60 4.23 -23.53 -6.77
CA VAL A 60 4.09 -24.53 -5.70
C VAL A 60 3.68 -25.91 -6.24
N ARG A 61 2.78 -25.94 -7.23
CA ARG A 61 2.36 -27.18 -7.89
C ARG A 61 3.51 -27.83 -8.65
N LYS A 62 4.22 -27.05 -9.48
CA LYS A 62 5.35 -27.53 -10.27
C LYS A 62 6.52 -28.02 -9.41
N MET A 63 6.74 -27.41 -8.25
CA MET A 63 7.74 -27.92 -7.30
C MET A 63 7.39 -29.29 -6.71
N LYS A 64 6.12 -29.68 -6.71
CA LYS A 64 5.69 -31.02 -6.25
C LYS A 64 5.69 -32.06 -7.37
N ASP A 65 5.36 -31.62 -8.59
CA ASP A 65 5.05 -32.51 -9.71
C ASP A 65 6.27 -32.75 -10.62
N ASP A 66 7.21 -31.78 -10.72
CA ASP A 66 8.34 -31.84 -11.66
C ASP A 66 9.58 -32.49 -10.99
N ALA A 67 10.30 -33.32 -11.74
CA ALA A 67 11.50 -34.04 -11.28
C ALA A 67 12.68 -33.12 -10.90
N ASP A 68 12.66 -31.86 -11.33
CA ASP A 68 13.67 -30.85 -11.06
C ASP A 68 13.28 -29.89 -9.91
N ASP A 69 12.33 -30.26 -9.08
CA ASP A 69 11.78 -29.42 -8.02
C ASP A 69 11.26 -28.06 -8.56
N GLY A 70 10.72 -28.03 -9.77
CA GLY A 70 10.17 -26.84 -10.41
C GLY A 70 11.20 -25.76 -10.77
N ARG A 71 12.50 -26.09 -10.80
CA ARG A 71 13.59 -25.12 -11.09
C ARG A 71 13.44 -24.52 -12.48
N ALA A 72 13.22 -25.33 -13.49
CA ALA A 72 13.05 -24.87 -14.87
C ALA A 72 11.83 -23.93 -15.01
N TYR A 73 10.75 -24.21 -14.30
CA TYR A 73 9.58 -23.33 -14.27
C TYR A 73 9.88 -21.99 -13.56
N ALA A 74 10.55 -22.04 -12.40
CA ALA A 74 10.97 -20.83 -11.68
C ALA A 74 11.91 -19.95 -12.53
N ASP A 75 12.91 -20.56 -13.21
CA ASP A 75 13.85 -19.85 -14.08
C ASP A 75 13.13 -19.12 -15.23
N ARG A 76 12.17 -19.80 -15.89
CA ARG A 76 11.34 -19.19 -16.96
C ARG A 76 10.51 -18.03 -16.42
N LEU A 77 9.88 -18.24 -15.26
CA LEU A 77 9.01 -17.25 -14.64
C LEU A 77 9.78 -16.00 -14.23
N ILE A 78 10.95 -16.16 -13.59
CA ILE A 78 11.83 -15.05 -13.22
C ILE A 78 12.32 -14.32 -14.47
N THR A 79 12.72 -15.07 -15.52
CA THR A 79 13.24 -14.47 -16.75
C THR A 79 12.19 -13.62 -17.46
N ILE A 80 10.98 -14.14 -17.65
CA ILE A 80 9.90 -13.37 -18.31
C ILE A 80 9.51 -12.15 -17.47
N THR A 81 9.40 -12.34 -16.16
CA THR A 81 9.08 -11.25 -15.23
C THR A 81 10.16 -10.16 -15.27
N ALA A 82 11.43 -10.54 -15.25
CA ALA A 82 12.56 -9.60 -15.33
C ALA A 82 12.53 -8.79 -16.63
N ILE A 83 12.29 -9.43 -17.77
CA ILE A 83 12.22 -8.76 -19.08
C ILE A 83 11.03 -7.80 -19.13
N VAL A 84 9.85 -8.25 -18.71
CA VAL A 84 8.64 -7.41 -18.70
C VAL A 84 8.81 -6.21 -17.80
N LEU A 85 9.36 -6.40 -16.58
CA LEU A 85 9.58 -5.29 -15.65
C LEU A 85 10.68 -4.34 -16.06
N LEU A 86 11.74 -4.86 -16.71
CA LEU A 86 12.80 -4.00 -17.26
C LEU A 86 12.23 -3.12 -18.37
N ALA A 87 11.51 -3.72 -19.31
CA ALA A 87 10.85 -2.97 -20.37
C ALA A 87 9.85 -1.94 -19.82
N LEU A 88 9.05 -2.34 -18.83
CA LEU A 88 8.10 -1.45 -18.15
C LEU A 88 8.81 -0.30 -17.43
N SER A 89 9.92 -0.56 -16.73
CA SER A 89 10.73 0.50 -16.10
C SER A 89 11.22 1.50 -17.12
N ILE A 90 11.79 1.03 -18.24
CA ILE A 90 12.30 1.89 -19.31
C ILE A 90 11.17 2.73 -19.92
N ILE A 91 10.05 2.10 -20.27
CA ILE A 91 8.88 2.79 -20.82
C ILE A 91 8.37 3.85 -19.83
N SER A 92 8.28 3.50 -18.53
CA SER A 92 7.79 4.41 -17.49
C SER A 92 8.74 5.60 -17.28
N ILE A 93 10.07 5.41 -17.36
CA ILE A 93 11.06 6.49 -17.26
C ILE A 93 10.91 7.47 -18.44
N ILE A 94 10.70 6.98 -19.64
CA ILE A 94 10.45 7.81 -20.82
C ILE A 94 9.12 8.56 -20.69
N ALA A 95 8.08 7.86 -20.23
CA ALA A 95 6.73 8.39 -20.04
C ALA A 95 6.56 9.18 -18.72
N ALA A 96 7.61 9.37 -17.91
CA ALA A 96 7.50 10.00 -16.59
C ALA A 96 6.78 11.36 -16.60
N PRO A 97 7.03 12.29 -17.54
CA PRO A 97 6.30 13.57 -17.58
C PRO A 97 4.79 13.36 -17.76
N TRP A 98 4.40 12.46 -18.65
CA TRP A 98 3.00 12.15 -18.89
C TRP A 98 2.34 11.45 -17.68
N ILE A 99 3.06 10.52 -17.05
CA ILE A 99 2.58 9.84 -15.82
C ILE A 99 2.39 10.86 -14.69
N VAL A 100 3.37 11.71 -14.42
CA VAL A 100 3.29 12.73 -13.36
C VAL A 100 2.11 13.68 -13.63
N ASN A 101 1.90 14.11 -14.89
CA ASN A 101 0.78 14.96 -15.26
C ASN A 101 -0.60 14.36 -14.97
N LEU A 102 -0.75 13.03 -14.99
CA LEU A 102 -1.99 12.37 -14.60
C LEU A 102 -2.31 12.56 -13.10
N TYR A 103 -1.28 12.62 -12.26
CA TYR A 103 -1.39 12.70 -10.80
C TYR A 103 -1.38 14.11 -10.24
N THR A 104 -0.91 15.10 -11.02
CA THR A 104 -0.85 16.51 -10.62
C THR A 104 -2.05 17.31 -11.14
N PRO A 105 -2.53 18.31 -10.40
CA PRO A 105 -3.56 19.23 -10.89
C PRO A 105 -3.03 20.10 -12.04
N SER A 106 -3.95 20.75 -12.78
CA SER A 106 -3.63 21.54 -13.97
C SER A 106 -2.88 22.85 -13.68
N ASP A 107 -3.03 23.37 -12.48
CA ASP A 107 -2.40 24.59 -11.96
C ASP A 107 -1.13 24.28 -11.12
N TYR A 108 -0.59 23.06 -11.24
CA TYR A 108 0.63 22.66 -10.54
C TYR A 108 1.83 23.46 -11.04
N PRO A 109 2.60 24.13 -10.15
CA PRO A 109 3.71 24.98 -10.57
C PRO A 109 4.76 24.18 -11.36
N GLN A 110 5.32 24.80 -12.41
CA GLN A 110 6.22 24.11 -13.34
C GLN A 110 7.49 23.59 -12.66
N ASN A 111 8.04 24.35 -11.70
CA ASN A 111 9.24 23.95 -10.97
C ASN A 111 9.03 22.66 -10.17
N GLU A 112 7.91 22.56 -9.46
CA GLU A 112 7.52 21.38 -8.70
C GLU A 112 7.14 20.21 -9.60
N PHE A 113 6.55 20.50 -10.78
CA PHE A 113 6.29 19.49 -11.80
C PHE A 113 7.60 18.87 -12.31
N ASP A 114 8.57 19.71 -12.68
CA ASP A 114 9.88 19.28 -13.18
C ASP A 114 10.63 18.49 -12.09
N LEU A 115 10.51 18.92 -10.84
CA LEU A 115 11.06 18.21 -9.68
C LEU A 115 10.39 16.84 -9.48
N ALA A 116 9.07 16.75 -9.57
CA ALA A 116 8.34 15.50 -9.48
C ALA A 116 8.71 14.52 -10.61
N VAL A 117 8.88 15.03 -11.84
CA VAL A 117 9.37 14.26 -12.99
C VAL A 117 10.80 13.76 -12.76
N ALA A 118 11.68 14.60 -12.21
CA ALA A 118 13.05 14.22 -11.89
C ALA A 118 13.08 13.08 -10.84
N PHE A 119 12.32 13.21 -9.75
CA PHE A 119 12.17 12.15 -8.76
C PHE A 119 11.55 10.88 -9.36
N ALA A 120 10.52 11.01 -10.18
CA ALA A 120 9.90 9.87 -10.84
C ALA A 120 10.93 9.11 -11.69
N ARG A 121 11.72 9.79 -12.52
CA ARG A 121 12.76 9.15 -13.35
C ARG A 121 13.81 8.42 -12.53
N LEU A 122 14.21 8.95 -11.37
CA LEU A 122 15.18 8.35 -10.48
C LEU A 122 14.60 7.16 -9.68
N CYS A 123 13.29 7.17 -9.40
CA CYS A 123 12.63 6.14 -8.63
C CYS A 123 12.02 5.02 -9.50
N LEU A 124 11.59 5.29 -10.73
CA LEU A 124 10.93 4.29 -11.61
C LEU A 124 11.73 3.00 -11.86
N PRO A 125 13.09 2.99 -11.83
CA PRO A 125 13.86 1.74 -11.85
C PRO A 125 13.50 0.76 -10.71
N GLN A 126 12.94 1.24 -9.61
CA GLN A 126 12.48 0.39 -8.49
C GLN A 126 11.43 -0.65 -8.94
N ILE A 127 10.66 -0.39 -10.01
CA ILE A 127 9.68 -1.34 -10.58
C ILE A 127 10.35 -2.70 -10.83
N PHE A 128 11.50 -2.69 -11.48
CA PHE A 128 12.28 -3.90 -11.76
C PHE A 128 12.69 -4.62 -10.48
N PHE A 129 13.25 -3.89 -9.52
CA PHE A 129 13.77 -4.49 -8.29
C PHE A 129 12.66 -4.97 -7.33
N TYR A 130 11.50 -4.33 -7.30
CA TYR A 130 10.31 -4.84 -6.57
C TYR A 130 9.89 -6.21 -7.10
N GLY A 131 9.89 -6.39 -8.42
CA GLY A 131 9.53 -7.67 -9.01
C GLY A 131 10.59 -8.74 -8.76
N ILE A 132 11.87 -8.44 -8.95
CA ILE A 132 12.97 -9.37 -8.66
C ILE A 132 12.95 -9.79 -7.19
N TYR A 133 12.80 -8.84 -6.26
CA TYR A 133 12.63 -9.13 -4.84
C TYR A 133 11.46 -10.08 -4.59
N THR A 134 10.31 -9.83 -5.21
CA THR A 134 9.12 -10.67 -5.05
C THR A 134 9.36 -12.07 -5.58
N MET A 135 9.95 -12.22 -6.77
CA MET A 135 10.27 -13.52 -7.36
C MET A 135 11.24 -14.32 -6.49
N PHE A 136 12.33 -13.71 -6.07
CA PHE A 136 13.32 -14.34 -5.20
C PHE A 136 12.71 -14.73 -3.84
N SER A 137 11.85 -13.87 -3.28
CA SER A 137 11.12 -14.15 -2.04
C SER A 137 10.22 -15.37 -2.18
N GLN A 138 9.49 -15.51 -3.30
CA GLN A 138 8.63 -16.68 -3.53
C GLN A 138 9.44 -17.98 -3.68
N VAL A 139 10.55 -17.96 -4.40
CA VAL A 139 11.44 -19.12 -4.51
C VAL A 139 12.02 -19.52 -3.15
N LEU A 140 12.40 -18.56 -2.30
CA LEU A 140 12.87 -18.84 -0.94
C LEU A 140 11.74 -19.39 -0.05
N ASN A 141 10.55 -18.81 -0.13
CA ASN A 141 9.39 -19.26 0.64
C ASN A 141 9.02 -20.71 0.32
N THR A 142 9.02 -21.09 -0.97
CA THR A 142 8.73 -22.47 -1.39
C THR A 142 9.78 -23.46 -0.91
N ARG A 143 11.01 -23.00 -0.62
CA ARG A 143 12.11 -23.77 -0.02
C ARG A 143 12.18 -23.69 1.51
N GLY A 144 11.12 -23.14 2.16
CA GLY A 144 11.05 -22.99 3.61
C GLY A 144 11.97 -21.93 4.21
N LYS A 145 12.59 -21.08 3.38
CA LYS A 145 13.51 -20.01 3.82
C LYS A 145 12.77 -18.66 3.94
N PHE A 146 11.87 -18.57 4.90
CA PHE A 146 11.02 -17.39 5.10
C PHE A 146 11.73 -16.18 5.73
N GLY A 147 12.84 -16.39 6.45
CA GLY A 147 13.52 -15.35 7.21
C GLY A 147 14.04 -14.23 6.33
N ALA A 148 14.88 -14.55 5.35
CA ALA A 148 15.54 -13.54 4.52
C ALA A 148 14.55 -12.60 3.80
N PRO A 149 13.45 -13.06 3.18
CA PRO A 149 12.44 -12.16 2.62
C PRO A 149 11.80 -11.22 3.63
N MET A 150 11.67 -11.63 4.91
CA MET A 150 11.06 -10.80 5.94
C MET A 150 12.01 -9.71 6.48
N PHE A 151 13.32 -9.98 6.48
CA PHE A 151 14.32 -9.03 6.97
C PHE A 151 14.86 -8.10 5.87
N ALA A 152 14.78 -8.48 4.59
CA ALA A 152 15.27 -7.68 3.47
C ALA A 152 14.69 -6.24 3.41
N PRO A 153 13.40 -5.98 3.70
CA PRO A 153 12.89 -4.61 3.75
C PRO A 153 13.53 -3.71 4.80
N ILE A 154 14.13 -4.29 5.85
CA ILE A 154 14.89 -3.51 6.86
C ILE A 154 16.11 -2.86 6.23
N ALA A 155 16.81 -3.59 5.36
CA ALA A 155 17.98 -3.04 4.65
C ALA A 155 17.57 -1.85 3.74
N ASN A 156 16.44 -1.96 3.05
CA ASN A 156 15.87 -0.83 2.30
C ASN A 156 15.62 0.38 3.21
N ASN A 157 14.96 0.17 4.35
CA ASN A 157 14.65 1.27 5.27
C ASN A 157 15.93 1.92 5.81
N ILE A 158 16.97 1.13 6.15
CA ILE A 158 18.26 1.66 6.63
C ILE A 158 18.93 2.52 5.56
N VAL A 159 19.00 2.05 4.32
CA VAL A 159 19.60 2.82 3.21
C VAL A 159 18.83 4.12 2.97
N ALA A 160 17.49 4.07 2.96
CA ALA A 160 16.68 5.27 2.78
C ALA A 160 16.83 6.26 3.96
N ILE A 161 16.86 5.79 5.21
CA ILE A 161 17.15 6.62 6.39
C ILE A 161 18.50 7.29 6.23
N SER A 162 19.54 6.54 5.83
CA SER A 162 20.87 7.10 5.62
C SER A 162 20.86 8.21 4.55
N ALA A 163 20.11 8.02 3.46
CA ALA A 163 19.98 9.04 2.42
C ALA A 163 19.29 10.33 2.95
N PHE A 164 18.24 10.21 3.75
CA PHE A 164 17.57 11.36 4.36
C PHE A 164 18.44 12.05 5.41
N LEU A 165 19.20 11.31 6.23
CA LEU A 165 20.13 11.90 7.19
C LEU A 165 21.27 12.62 6.48
N LEU A 166 21.82 12.05 5.41
CA LEU A 166 22.84 12.73 4.58
C LEU A 166 22.28 13.99 3.94
N PHE A 167 21.02 13.96 3.48
CA PHE A 167 20.36 15.16 2.97
C PHE A 167 20.27 16.25 4.06
N ILE A 168 19.81 15.91 5.26
CA ILE A 168 19.75 16.86 6.39
C ILE A 168 21.15 17.41 6.71
N TYR A 169 22.16 16.56 6.70
CA TYR A 169 23.54 16.96 7.01
C TYR A 169 24.14 17.96 6.00
N PHE A 170 23.91 17.73 4.68
CA PHE A 170 24.49 18.57 3.63
C PHE A 170 23.61 19.76 3.25
N ALA A 171 22.28 19.64 3.30
CA ALA A 171 21.34 20.65 2.84
C ALA A 171 20.70 21.46 3.98
N GLY A 172 20.70 20.91 5.19
CA GLY A 172 19.91 21.44 6.30
C GLY A 172 18.42 21.10 6.20
N THR A 173 17.68 21.45 7.24
CA THR A 173 16.22 21.21 7.30
C THR A 173 15.39 22.28 6.61
N SER A 174 15.96 23.44 6.27
CA SER A 174 15.26 24.54 5.58
C SER A 174 15.20 24.37 4.06
N ALA A 175 16.10 23.57 3.47
CA ALA A 175 16.22 23.45 2.02
C ALA A 175 14.92 23.03 1.32
N ALA A 176 14.10 22.19 1.96
CA ALA A 176 12.81 21.78 1.42
C ALA A 176 11.73 22.86 1.51
N ALA A 177 11.81 23.73 2.54
CA ALA A 177 10.89 24.86 2.69
C ALA A 177 11.17 25.97 1.66
N ASP A 178 12.44 26.15 1.26
CA ASP A 178 12.84 27.12 0.25
C ASP A 178 12.40 26.77 -1.18
N GLY A 179 11.93 25.53 -1.40
CA GLY A 179 11.38 25.04 -2.67
C GLY A 179 12.43 24.74 -3.75
N ASN A 180 13.71 25.10 -3.54
CA ASN A 180 14.76 24.98 -4.54
C ASN A 180 15.82 23.94 -4.14
N LEU A 181 15.66 22.72 -4.64
CA LEU A 181 16.67 21.68 -4.46
C LEU A 181 17.72 21.72 -5.57
N THR A 182 18.98 21.61 -5.19
CA THR A 182 20.07 21.42 -6.16
C THR A 182 19.97 20.04 -6.83
N SER A 183 20.53 19.91 -8.03
CA SER A 183 20.56 18.62 -8.73
C SER A 183 21.18 17.51 -7.86
N GLY A 184 22.26 17.80 -7.10
CA GLY A 184 22.87 16.82 -6.19
C GLY A 184 21.94 16.34 -5.09
N GLN A 185 21.11 17.23 -4.52
CA GLN A 185 20.12 16.89 -3.51
C GLN A 185 19.00 16.01 -4.08
N VAL A 186 18.53 16.32 -5.30
CA VAL A 186 17.53 15.51 -6.02
C VAL A 186 18.07 14.10 -6.28
N TRP A 187 19.32 14.00 -6.75
CA TRP A 187 19.97 12.71 -6.98
C TRP A 187 20.17 11.91 -5.69
N LEU A 188 20.60 12.57 -4.62
CA LEU A 188 20.76 11.92 -3.30
C LEU A 188 19.46 11.30 -2.80
N LEU A 189 18.36 12.02 -2.85
CA LEU A 189 17.04 11.55 -2.40
C LEU A 189 16.48 10.46 -3.32
N GLY A 190 16.47 10.69 -4.64
CA GLY A 190 15.88 9.77 -5.61
C GLY A 190 16.68 8.47 -5.76
N LEU A 191 18.00 8.56 -5.95
CA LEU A 191 18.86 7.37 -6.03
C LEU A 191 19.06 6.71 -4.67
N GLY A 192 19.12 7.47 -3.58
CA GLY A 192 19.27 6.92 -2.24
C GLY A 192 18.10 5.98 -1.89
N THR A 193 16.86 6.40 -2.17
CA THR A 193 15.68 5.54 -1.97
C THR A 193 15.65 4.37 -2.96
N THR A 194 16.03 4.58 -4.20
CA THR A 194 16.13 3.51 -5.21
C THR A 194 17.20 2.48 -4.83
N LEU A 195 18.35 2.93 -4.35
CA LEU A 195 19.41 2.04 -3.85
C LEU A 195 18.92 1.15 -2.69
N GLY A 196 18.06 1.68 -1.82
CA GLY A 196 17.43 0.89 -0.78
C GLY A 196 16.65 -0.32 -1.33
N VAL A 197 15.86 -0.11 -2.37
CA VAL A 197 15.11 -1.19 -3.04
C VAL A 197 16.05 -2.16 -3.78
N VAL A 198 17.09 -1.64 -4.40
CA VAL A 198 18.16 -2.47 -5.01
C VAL A 198 18.80 -3.39 -3.99
N VAL A 199 19.24 -2.84 -2.86
CA VAL A 199 19.87 -3.62 -1.76
C VAL A 199 18.88 -4.65 -1.22
N GLN A 200 17.60 -4.29 -1.05
CA GLN A 200 16.54 -5.22 -0.63
C GLN A 200 16.41 -6.43 -1.56
N ALA A 201 16.53 -6.24 -2.87
CA ALA A 201 16.48 -7.33 -3.83
C ALA A 201 17.78 -8.16 -3.85
N LEU A 202 18.93 -7.49 -3.86
CA LEU A 202 20.23 -8.14 -3.99
C LEU A 202 20.64 -8.94 -2.76
N ILE A 203 20.25 -8.54 -1.55
CA ILE A 203 20.54 -9.25 -0.30
C ILE A 203 19.95 -10.68 -0.28
N LEU A 204 18.96 -10.98 -1.12
CA LEU A 204 18.41 -12.32 -1.26
C LEU A 204 19.26 -13.26 -2.10
N ILE A 205 20.17 -12.74 -2.96
CA ILE A 205 20.99 -13.55 -3.87
C ILE A 205 21.90 -14.55 -3.10
N PRO A 206 22.70 -14.14 -2.11
CA PRO A 206 23.52 -15.08 -1.35
C PRO A 206 22.67 -16.11 -0.59
N VAL A 207 21.47 -15.76 -0.17
CA VAL A 207 20.55 -16.69 0.50
C VAL A 207 19.98 -17.71 -0.48
N LEU A 208 19.67 -17.31 -1.73
CA LEU A 208 19.27 -18.19 -2.81
C LEU A 208 20.36 -19.22 -3.12
N PHE A 209 21.62 -18.77 -3.22
CA PHE A 209 22.75 -19.68 -3.42
C PHE A 209 22.88 -20.72 -2.29
N ARG A 210 22.77 -20.27 -1.03
CA ARG A 210 22.78 -21.18 0.14
C ARG A 210 21.57 -22.11 0.19
N ALA A 211 20.44 -21.72 -0.41
CA ALA A 211 19.27 -22.56 -0.56
C ALA A 211 19.36 -23.52 -1.76
N GLY A 212 20.50 -23.58 -2.44
CA GLY A 212 20.75 -24.46 -3.59
C GLY A 212 20.02 -24.01 -4.87
N TYR A 213 19.66 -22.73 -4.98
CA TYR A 213 19.03 -22.19 -6.18
C TYR A 213 19.92 -21.13 -6.82
N VAL A 214 20.21 -21.36 -8.11
CA VAL A 214 20.91 -20.43 -8.99
C VAL A 214 20.00 -20.14 -10.15
N TRP A 215 19.57 -18.90 -10.29
CA TRP A 215 18.75 -18.49 -11.43
C TRP A 215 19.56 -18.63 -12.73
N ARG A 216 18.97 -19.33 -13.69
CA ARG A 216 19.50 -19.49 -15.03
C ARG A 216 18.47 -18.96 -16.02
N PRO A 217 18.73 -17.84 -16.75
CA PRO A 217 17.79 -17.28 -17.70
C PRO A 217 17.34 -18.31 -18.74
N ARG A 218 16.02 -18.47 -18.92
CA ARG A 218 15.41 -19.37 -19.90
C ARG A 218 14.40 -18.63 -20.76
N PHE A 219 14.51 -18.86 -22.08
CA PHE A 219 13.69 -18.19 -23.12
C PHE A 219 12.71 -19.14 -23.82
N ASP A 220 12.60 -20.39 -23.38
CA ASP A 220 11.72 -21.43 -23.89
C ASP A 220 10.32 -21.37 -23.22
N TRP A 221 9.54 -20.32 -23.47
CA TRP A 221 8.29 -20.02 -22.73
C TRP A 221 7.04 -20.72 -23.29
N ARG A 222 7.06 -21.19 -24.55
CA ARG A 222 5.91 -21.80 -25.24
C ARG A 222 5.59 -23.19 -24.70
N GLY A 223 4.30 -23.48 -24.48
CA GLY A 223 3.83 -24.82 -24.07
C GLY A 223 3.86 -25.14 -22.58
N HIS A 224 4.33 -24.23 -21.71
CA HIS A 224 4.53 -24.52 -20.29
C HIS A 224 3.42 -24.01 -19.33
N GLY A 225 2.21 -23.79 -19.85
CA GLY A 225 1.01 -23.53 -19.01
C GLY A 225 0.88 -22.13 -18.43
N LEU A 226 1.72 -21.18 -18.84
CA LEU A 226 1.71 -19.79 -18.36
C LEU A 226 0.42 -19.01 -18.69
N GLY A 227 -0.41 -19.51 -19.64
CA GLY A 227 -1.61 -18.82 -20.12
C GLY A 227 -2.95 -19.25 -19.49
N LYS A 228 -3.02 -20.38 -18.77
CA LYS A 228 -4.32 -20.95 -18.33
C LYS A 228 -5.02 -20.23 -17.17
N ALA A 229 -4.36 -19.34 -16.47
CA ALA A 229 -4.86 -18.71 -15.25
C ALA A 229 -5.54 -17.34 -15.46
N GLY A 230 -5.74 -16.90 -16.71
CA GLY A 230 -6.23 -15.56 -17.05
C GLY A 230 -7.65 -15.24 -16.54
N LYS A 231 -8.57 -16.19 -16.57
CA LYS A 231 -9.98 -15.94 -16.18
C LYS A 231 -10.16 -15.61 -14.69
N LEU A 232 -9.40 -16.27 -13.80
CA LEU A 232 -9.49 -15.99 -12.35
C LEU A 232 -8.82 -14.65 -12.00
N ALA A 233 -7.78 -14.28 -12.74
CA ALA A 233 -7.04 -13.03 -12.55
C ALA A 233 -7.83 -11.79 -13.00
N THR A 234 -8.77 -11.91 -13.94
CA THR A 234 -9.45 -10.75 -14.55
C THR A 234 -10.16 -9.87 -13.51
N TRP A 235 -10.95 -10.46 -12.62
CA TRP A 235 -11.66 -9.69 -11.58
C TRP A 235 -10.72 -9.11 -10.53
N THR A 236 -9.65 -9.84 -10.19
CA THR A 236 -8.63 -9.35 -9.25
C THR A 236 -7.83 -8.19 -9.85
N ILE A 237 -7.48 -8.26 -11.14
CA ILE A 237 -6.84 -7.16 -11.86
C ILE A 237 -7.80 -5.96 -11.94
N GLY A 238 -9.07 -6.21 -12.25
CA GLY A 238 -10.09 -5.16 -12.25
C GLY A 238 -10.21 -4.45 -10.89
N LEU A 239 -10.22 -5.23 -9.79
CA LEU A 239 -10.24 -4.69 -8.43
C LEU A 239 -9.01 -3.81 -8.14
N VAL A 240 -7.82 -4.27 -8.52
CA VAL A 240 -6.58 -3.49 -8.38
C VAL A 240 -6.66 -2.21 -9.21
N LEU A 241 -7.15 -2.29 -10.46
CA LEU A 241 -7.29 -1.12 -11.33
C LEU A 241 -8.22 -0.06 -10.72
N VAL A 242 -9.38 -0.46 -10.21
CA VAL A 242 -10.31 0.48 -9.54
C VAL A 242 -9.66 1.17 -8.35
N ASN A 243 -8.93 0.41 -7.51
CA ASN A 243 -8.19 0.99 -6.38
C ASN A 243 -7.12 1.98 -6.85
N GLN A 244 -6.38 1.68 -7.91
CA GLN A 244 -5.33 2.58 -8.43
C GLN A 244 -5.93 3.85 -9.05
N LEU A 245 -7.06 3.74 -9.75
CA LEU A 245 -7.79 4.92 -10.26
C LEU A 245 -8.31 5.80 -9.11
N THR A 246 -8.84 5.18 -8.05
CA THR A 246 -9.27 5.92 -6.85
C THR A 246 -8.08 6.62 -6.19
N TYR A 247 -6.93 5.94 -6.08
CA TYR A 247 -5.73 6.53 -5.50
C TYR A 247 -5.14 7.66 -6.37
N LEU A 248 -5.26 7.56 -7.70
CA LEU A 248 -4.90 8.66 -8.61
C LEU A 248 -5.71 9.93 -8.27
N VAL A 249 -7.02 9.78 -8.11
CA VAL A 249 -7.87 10.93 -7.74
C VAL A 249 -7.49 11.46 -6.36
N ILE A 250 -7.28 10.59 -5.37
CA ILE A 250 -6.82 10.99 -4.03
C ILE A 250 -5.54 11.83 -4.13
N THR A 251 -4.54 11.34 -4.89
CA THR A 251 -3.26 12.04 -5.06
C THR A 251 -3.46 13.43 -5.66
N ARG A 252 -4.25 13.53 -6.73
CA ARG A 252 -4.53 14.80 -7.41
C ARG A 252 -5.21 15.81 -6.49
N PHE A 253 -6.24 15.38 -5.73
CA PHE A 253 -6.94 16.25 -4.79
C PHE A 253 -6.09 16.60 -3.56
N ALA A 254 -5.28 15.67 -3.07
CA ALA A 254 -4.36 15.94 -1.96
C ALA A 254 -3.26 16.95 -2.35
N THR A 255 -2.72 16.84 -3.57
CA THR A 255 -1.78 17.84 -4.11
C THR A 255 -2.47 19.19 -4.29
N GLN A 256 -3.72 19.23 -4.79
CA GLN A 256 -4.49 20.47 -4.90
C GLN A 256 -4.75 21.11 -3.52
N ALA A 257 -5.01 20.31 -2.48
CA ALA A 257 -5.18 20.83 -1.12
C ALA A 257 -3.93 21.58 -0.64
N ASN A 258 -2.74 21.08 -0.98
CA ASN A 258 -1.48 21.74 -0.62
C ASN A 258 -1.30 23.08 -1.36
N LEU A 259 -1.61 23.13 -2.67
CA LEU A 259 -1.58 24.38 -3.43
C LEU A 259 -2.53 25.43 -2.85
N ASN A 260 -3.76 25.02 -2.54
CA ASN A 260 -4.77 25.91 -1.96
C ASN A 260 -4.36 26.40 -0.55
N ALA A 261 -3.74 25.55 0.27
CA ALA A 261 -3.23 25.92 1.58
C ALA A 261 -2.13 27.00 1.46
N ILE A 262 -1.16 26.79 0.59
CA ILE A 262 -0.06 27.74 0.36
C ILE A 262 -0.59 29.05 -0.22
N ALA A 263 -1.51 29.00 -1.18
CA ALA A 263 -2.11 30.18 -1.78
C ALA A 263 -2.90 31.03 -0.77
N SER A 264 -3.48 30.40 0.25
CA SER A 264 -4.19 31.10 1.33
C SER A 264 -3.28 31.54 2.51
N GLY A 265 -1.97 31.26 2.45
CA GLY A 265 -1.02 31.54 3.53
C GLY A 265 -1.16 30.59 4.73
N ALA A 266 -1.87 29.46 4.56
CA ALA A 266 -2.03 28.44 5.60
C ALA A 266 -0.84 27.45 5.59
N ALA A 267 -0.73 26.66 6.65
CA ALA A 267 0.31 25.63 6.73
C ALA A 267 0.13 24.59 5.61
N ALA A 268 1.22 24.26 4.94
CA ALA A 268 1.25 23.29 3.84
C ALA A 268 0.77 21.91 4.31
N ALA A 269 -0.20 21.32 3.62
CA ALA A 269 -0.78 20.03 3.95
C ALA A 269 -1.38 19.35 2.71
N GLY A 270 -0.68 18.36 2.17
CA GLY A 270 -1.02 17.74 0.90
C GLY A 270 -0.87 16.23 0.85
N LEU A 271 -0.33 15.75 -0.26
CA LEU A 271 -0.13 14.32 -0.52
C LEU A 271 0.69 13.64 0.57
N THR A 272 1.78 14.27 1.00
CA THR A 272 2.63 13.73 2.07
C THR A 272 1.86 13.62 3.38
N THR A 273 1.08 14.63 3.75
CA THR A 273 0.21 14.59 4.93
C THR A 273 -0.77 13.42 4.86
N TYR A 274 -1.45 13.26 3.71
CA TYR A 274 -2.35 12.13 3.49
C TYR A 274 -1.64 10.78 3.65
N GLN A 275 -0.48 10.62 3.04
CA GLN A 275 0.28 9.37 3.07
C GLN A 275 0.76 9.02 4.48
N LYS A 276 1.25 10.00 5.26
CA LYS A 276 1.68 9.77 6.65
C LYS A 276 0.51 9.46 7.57
N ALA A 277 -0.62 10.16 7.42
CA ALA A 277 -1.86 9.83 8.14
C ALA A 277 -2.35 8.42 7.81
N HIS A 278 -2.36 8.06 6.52
CA HIS A 278 -2.75 6.72 6.06
C HIS A 278 -1.78 5.63 6.53
N LEU A 279 -0.47 5.92 6.64
CA LEU A 279 0.51 5.02 7.25
C LEU A 279 0.10 4.68 8.69
N VAL A 280 -0.15 5.69 9.52
CA VAL A 280 -0.58 5.51 10.93
C VAL A 280 -1.90 4.72 10.99
N PHE A 281 -2.87 5.06 10.13
CA PHE A 281 -4.13 4.34 9.98
C PHE A 281 -3.90 2.85 9.65
N MET A 282 -2.96 2.51 8.78
CA MET A 282 -2.70 1.13 8.35
C MET A 282 -1.96 0.28 9.41
N LEU A 283 -1.32 0.87 10.41
CA LEU A 283 -0.53 0.12 11.40
C LEU A 283 -1.35 -0.90 12.19
N PRO A 284 -2.45 -0.51 12.89
CA PRO A 284 -3.28 -1.45 13.65
C PRO A 284 -3.85 -2.56 12.74
N HIS A 285 -4.36 -2.18 11.56
CA HIS A 285 -4.87 -3.13 10.58
C HIS A 285 -3.82 -4.15 10.18
N SER A 286 -2.61 -3.70 9.84
CA SER A 286 -1.55 -4.57 9.31
C SER A 286 -0.99 -5.54 10.35
N VAL A 287 -1.03 -5.19 11.63
CA VAL A 287 -0.54 -6.04 12.72
C VAL A 287 -1.64 -6.99 13.19
N ILE A 288 -2.83 -6.49 13.46
CA ILE A 288 -3.93 -7.25 14.08
C ILE A 288 -4.75 -7.98 13.01
N THR A 289 -5.36 -7.22 12.11
CA THR A 289 -6.35 -7.78 11.18
C THR A 289 -5.72 -8.73 10.18
N VAL A 290 -4.56 -8.38 9.62
CA VAL A 290 -3.86 -9.25 8.66
C VAL A 290 -3.42 -10.56 9.34
N SER A 291 -2.99 -10.53 10.60
CA SER A 291 -2.63 -11.76 11.35
C SER A 291 -3.83 -12.68 11.55
N VAL A 292 -4.97 -12.14 11.97
CA VAL A 292 -6.21 -12.90 12.15
C VAL A 292 -6.70 -13.47 10.81
N ILE A 293 -6.71 -12.66 9.76
CA ILE A 293 -7.12 -13.06 8.41
C ILE A 293 -6.25 -14.18 7.85
N THR A 294 -4.92 -14.09 8.03
CA THR A 294 -3.98 -15.10 7.50
C THR A 294 -4.17 -16.44 8.18
N ALA A 295 -4.45 -16.46 9.47
CA ALA A 295 -4.75 -17.68 10.21
C ALA A 295 -6.14 -18.25 9.83
N LEU A 296 -7.11 -17.40 9.56
CA LEU A 296 -8.50 -17.78 9.30
C LEU A 296 -8.73 -18.35 7.89
N LEU A 297 -8.07 -17.80 6.86
CA LEU A 297 -8.38 -18.11 5.47
C LEU A 297 -8.27 -19.60 5.09
N PRO A 298 -7.24 -20.37 5.50
CA PRO A 298 -7.16 -21.81 5.18
C PRO A 298 -8.28 -22.63 5.81
N ALA A 299 -8.71 -22.24 7.02
CA ALA A 299 -9.82 -22.90 7.71
C ALA A 299 -11.15 -22.60 7.02
N LEU A 300 -11.41 -21.33 6.70
CA LEU A 300 -12.61 -20.90 5.97
C LEU A 300 -12.74 -21.59 4.61
N SER A 301 -11.66 -21.66 3.83
CA SER A 301 -11.68 -22.31 2.52
C SER A 301 -12.03 -23.78 2.62
N ARG A 302 -11.44 -24.52 3.58
CA ARG A 302 -11.77 -25.96 3.81
C ARG A 302 -13.23 -26.15 4.17
N VAL A 303 -13.77 -25.32 5.05
CA VAL A 303 -15.17 -25.39 5.52
C VAL A 303 -16.13 -25.01 4.39
N ALA A 304 -15.78 -24.00 3.57
CA ALA A 304 -16.57 -23.59 2.40
C ALA A 304 -16.62 -24.68 1.33
N HIS A 305 -15.49 -25.31 1.00
CA HIS A 305 -15.44 -26.43 0.05
C HIS A 305 -16.24 -27.67 0.55
N ALA A 306 -16.35 -27.86 1.87
CA ALA A 306 -17.21 -28.90 2.44
C ALA A 306 -18.71 -28.53 2.45
N GLY A 307 -19.12 -27.40 1.88
CA GLY A 307 -20.51 -26.94 1.82
C GLY A 307 -21.09 -26.46 3.15
N ARG A 308 -20.27 -26.31 4.22
CA ARG A 308 -20.74 -25.95 5.56
C ARG A 308 -20.86 -24.44 5.73
N LEU A 309 -21.76 -23.79 4.99
CA LEU A 309 -21.90 -22.33 4.95
C LEU A 309 -22.21 -21.71 6.32
N THR A 310 -22.99 -22.38 7.17
CA THR A 310 -23.28 -21.93 8.55
C THR A 310 -22.00 -21.86 9.40
N GLN A 311 -21.06 -22.78 9.21
CA GLN A 311 -19.76 -22.75 9.91
C GLN A 311 -18.89 -21.59 9.40
N VAL A 312 -18.86 -21.36 8.08
CA VAL A 312 -18.18 -20.17 7.49
C VAL A 312 -18.71 -18.89 8.12
N SER A 313 -20.04 -18.74 8.22
CA SER A 313 -20.67 -17.59 8.88
C SER A 313 -20.23 -17.43 10.34
N ARG A 314 -20.21 -18.50 11.10
CA ARG A 314 -19.81 -18.50 12.52
C ARG A 314 -18.34 -18.11 12.70
N ASP A 315 -17.44 -18.66 11.89
CA ASP A 315 -16.01 -18.40 11.95
C ASP A 315 -15.70 -16.93 11.56
N LEU A 316 -16.38 -16.40 10.53
CA LEU A 316 -16.27 -14.98 10.16
C LEU A 316 -16.73 -14.06 11.29
N VAL A 317 -17.90 -14.36 11.90
CA VAL A 317 -18.42 -13.56 13.02
C VAL A 317 -17.46 -13.61 14.22
N GLY A 318 -16.88 -14.77 14.52
CA GLY A 318 -15.86 -14.92 15.55
C GLY A 318 -14.63 -14.05 15.28
N ALA A 319 -14.13 -14.07 14.05
CA ALA A 319 -13.01 -13.23 13.62
C ALA A 319 -13.33 -11.72 13.69
N MET A 320 -14.54 -11.33 13.27
CA MET A 320 -14.98 -9.93 13.35
C MET A 320 -15.03 -9.43 14.79
N ARG A 321 -15.54 -10.25 15.73
CA ARG A 321 -15.55 -9.90 17.16
C ARG A 321 -14.15 -9.75 17.74
N LEU A 322 -13.25 -10.69 17.43
CA LEU A 322 -11.86 -10.65 17.89
C LEU A 322 -11.14 -9.40 17.36
N VAL A 323 -11.28 -9.11 16.06
CA VAL A 323 -10.68 -7.94 15.44
C VAL A 323 -11.26 -6.65 16.04
N SER A 324 -12.58 -6.56 16.20
CA SER A 324 -13.24 -5.40 16.83
C SER A 324 -12.75 -5.16 18.25
N PHE A 325 -12.64 -6.21 19.07
CA PHE A 325 -12.16 -6.11 20.44
C PHE A 325 -10.75 -5.50 20.54
N LEU A 326 -9.88 -5.86 19.60
CA LEU A 326 -8.50 -5.34 19.58
C LEU A 326 -8.39 -3.96 18.90
N ILE A 327 -9.19 -3.68 17.88
CA ILE A 327 -9.10 -2.46 17.07
C ILE A 327 -9.82 -1.28 17.73
N ILE A 328 -10.97 -1.47 18.39
CA ILE A 328 -11.77 -0.39 18.96
C ILE A 328 -10.97 0.44 19.98
N PRO A 329 -10.25 -0.14 20.97
CA PRO A 329 -9.47 0.65 21.91
C PRO A 329 -8.38 1.49 21.23
N ILE A 330 -7.68 0.94 20.23
CA ILE A 330 -6.64 1.64 19.49
C ILE A 330 -7.27 2.77 18.65
N THR A 331 -8.42 2.50 18.04
CA THR A 331 -9.18 3.51 17.28
C THR A 331 -9.59 4.68 18.19
N ALA A 332 -10.13 4.38 19.36
CA ALA A 332 -10.53 5.42 20.33
C ALA A 332 -9.32 6.25 20.82
N MET A 333 -8.20 5.57 21.12
CA MET A 333 -6.96 6.25 21.51
C MET A 333 -6.44 7.19 20.41
N LEU A 334 -6.41 6.74 19.15
CA LEU A 334 -5.91 7.56 18.04
C LEU A 334 -6.93 8.59 17.55
N LEU A 335 -8.23 8.37 17.77
CA LEU A 335 -9.27 9.34 17.48
C LEU A 335 -9.11 10.59 18.35
N VAL A 336 -8.82 10.41 19.65
CA VAL A 336 -8.64 11.50 20.61
C VAL A 336 -7.20 12.00 20.61
N GLY A 337 -6.23 11.08 20.57
CA GLY A 337 -4.80 11.37 20.70
C GLY A 337 -4.07 11.57 19.38
N GLY A 338 -4.75 11.59 18.23
CA GLY A 338 -4.12 11.65 16.90
C GLY A 338 -3.17 12.84 16.76
N THR A 339 -3.57 14.02 17.25
CA THR A 339 -2.70 15.22 17.24
C THR A 339 -1.46 15.03 18.10
N SER A 340 -1.59 14.49 19.30
CA SER A 340 -0.44 14.24 20.18
C SER A 340 0.54 13.23 19.57
N VAL A 341 0.02 12.18 18.92
CA VAL A 341 0.83 11.17 18.23
C VAL A 341 1.53 11.79 17.01
N ALA A 342 0.84 12.62 16.23
CA ALA A 342 1.43 13.29 15.08
C ALA A 342 2.54 14.25 15.46
N VAL A 343 2.34 15.09 16.47
CA VAL A 343 3.36 16.01 17.01
C VAL A 343 4.54 15.21 17.56
N LEU A 344 4.29 14.17 18.37
CA LEU A 344 5.35 13.34 18.93
C LEU A 344 6.23 12.67 17.84
N LEU A 345 5.64 12.25 16.73
CA LEU A 345 6.34 11.47 15.70
C LEU A 345 6.88 12.31 14.54
N PHE A 346 6.28 13.46 14.23
CA PHE A 346 6.54 14.19 13.00
C PHE A 346 6.85 15.68 13.15
N ASP A 347 6.81 16.25 14.36
CA ASP A 347 7.18 17.65 14.60
C ASP A 347 8.70 17.78 14.82
N PHE A 348 9.47 17.44 13.78
CA PHE A 348 10.94 17.48 13.80
C PHE A 348 11.51 17.99 12.48
N GLY A 349 12.64 18.68 12.57
CA GLY A 349 13.44 19.08 11.40
C GLY A 349 12.72 20.10 10.52
N ALA A 350 12.42 19.74 9.28
CA ALA A 350 11.73 20.61 8.32
C ALA A 350 10.21 20.74 8.57
N ALA A 351 9.61 19.81 9.32
CA ALA A 351 8.19 19.87 9.63
C ALA A 351 7.90 20.92 10.71
N THR A 352 6.80 21.65 10.57
CA THR A 352 6.35 22.63 11.57
C THR A 352 5.27 22.05 12.47
N THR A 353 5.13 22.59 13.68
CA THR A 353 4.09 22.16 14.63
C THR A 353 2.68 22.29 14.04
N ALA A 354 2.40 23.34 13.26
CA ALA A 354 1.12 23.52 12.58
C ALA A 354 0.85 22.38 11.57
N GLN A 355 1.85 22.01 10.77
CA GLN A 355 1.75 20.87 9.85
C GLN A 355 1.52 19.54 10.57
N ALA A 356 2.22 19.32 11.70
CA ALA A 356 2.03 18.12 12.53
C ALA A 356 0.63 18.09 13.17
N GLN A 357 0.07 19.24 13.59
CA GLN A 357 -1.31 19.33 14.10
C GLN A 357 -2.35 18.99 13.02
N ILE A 358 -2.17 19.50 11.79
CA ILE A 358 -3.05 19.12 10.66
C ILE A 358 -2.95 17.62 10.39
N LEU A 359 -1.74 17.07 10.36
CA LEU A 359 -1.54 15.62 10.23
C LEU A 359 -2.32 14.84 11.28
N GLY A 360 -2.30 15.31 12.53
CA GLY A 360 -3.02 14.72 13.63
C GLY A 360 -4.54 14.76 13.46
N ALA A 361 -5.08 15.87 12.96
CA ALA A 361 -6.49 15.97 12.62
C ALA A 361 -6.88 14.97 11.53
N VAL A 362 -6.06 14.83 10.48
CA VAL A 362 -6.27 13.83 9.42
C VAL A 362 -6.23 12.40 9.96
N ILE A 363 -5.28 12.09 10.88
CA ILE A 363 -5.22 10.78 11.56
C ILE A 363 -6.52 10.53 12.33
N SER A 364 -6.97 11.49 13.14
CA SER A 364 -8.20 11.36 13.93
C SER A 364 -9.41 11.08 13.06
N ILE A 365 -9.57 11.78 11.95
CA ILE A 365 -10.68 11.54 11.01
C ILE A 365 -10.58 10.19 10.30
N PHE A 366 -9.38 9.73 9.95
CA PHE A 366 -9.21 8.38 9.42
C PHE A 366 -9.67 7.30 10.41
N MET A 367 -9.53 7.53 11.71
CA MET A 367 -9.96 6.54 12.72
C MET A 367 -11.47 6.27 12.68
N LEU A 368 -12.30 7.20 12.20
CA LEU A 368 -13.74 6.96 11.98
C LEU A 368 -13.97 5.83 10.94
N GLY A 369 -13.02 5.63 10.03
CA GLY A 369 -13.04 4.58 9.03
C GLY A 369 -12.32 3.28 9.44
N MET A 370 -11.61 3.24 10.57
CA MET A 370 -10.78 2.09 10.95
C MET A 370 -11.60 0.82 11.17
N LEU A 371 -12.68 0.92 11.93
CA LEU A 371 -13.54 -0.23 12.21
C LEU A 371 -14.20 -0.77 10.93
N PRO A 372 -14.91 0.03 10.11
CA PRO A 372 -15.50 -0.47 8.89
C PRO A 372 -14.47 -0.99 7.89
N PHE A 373 -13.31 -0.36 7.77
CA PHE A 373 -12.21 -0.82 6.95
C PHE A 373 -11.77 -2.24 7.34
N THR A 374 -11.46 -2.46 8.61
CA THR A 374 -10.98 -3.76 9.09
C THR A 374 -12.04 -4.86 8.97
N LEU A 375 -13.30 -4.57 9.29
CA LEU A 375 -14.41 -5.52 9.15
C LEU A 375 -14.69 -5.84 7.68
N PHE A 376 -14.63 -4.86 6.79
CA PHE A 376 -14.74 -5.07 5.35
C PHE A 376 -13.68 -6.07 4.85
N TYR A 377 -12.42 -5.93 5.27
CA TYR A 377 -11.34 -6.85 4.90
C TYR A 377 -11.54 -8.27 5.45
N VAL A 378 -12.16 -8.43 6.62
CA VAL A 378 -12.56 -9.75 7.13
C VAL A 378 -13.66 -10.37 6.26
N LEU A 379 -14.70 -9.58 5.88
CA LEU A 379 -15.78 -10.06 5.00
C LEU A 379 -15.28 -10.45 3.61
N LEU A 380 -14.27 -9.73 3.06
CA LEU A 380 -13.65 -10.09 1.79
C LEU A 380 -13.09 -11.52 1.81
N ARG A 381 -12.60 -12.01 2.96
CA ARG A 381 -12.13 -13.40 3.08
C ARG A 381 -13.27 -14.41 2.96
N GLY A 382 -14.46 -14.05 3.39
CA GLY A 382 -15.67 -14.86 3.16
C GLY A 382 -15.96 -15.03 1.67
N PHE A 383 -15.90 -13.96 0.88
CA PHE A 383 -16.06 -14.05 -0.57
C PHE A 383 -14.95 -14.88 -1.23
N PHE A 384 -13.70 -14.66 -0.84
CA PHE A 384 -12.57 -15.41 -1.41
C PHE A 384 -12.60 -16.90 -1.03
N ALA A 385 -13.08 -17.25 0.18
CA ALA A 385 -13.29 -18.63 0.57
C ALA A 385 -14.39 -19.34 -0.24
N LEU A 386 -15.36 -18.57 -0.75
CA LEU A 386 -16.40 -19.03 -1.68
C LEU A 386 -15.96 -18.94 -3.17
N GLU A 387 -14.68 -18.65 -3.44
CA GLU A 387 -14.13 -18.45 -4.78
C GLU A 387 -14.80 -17.30 -5.57
N ASP A 388 -15.49 -16.40 -4.87
CA ASP A 388 -16.18 -15.25 -5.46
C ASP A 388 -15.28 -14.01 -5.44
N THR A 389 -14.60 -13.76 -6.54
CA THR A 389 -13.79 -12.54 -6.75
C THR A 389 -14.58 -11.45 -7.47
N ARG A 390 -15.70 -11.81 -8.11
CA ARG A 390 -16.54 -10.87 -8.86
C ARG A 390 -17.30 -9.90 -7.95
N THR A 391 -17.91 -10.40 -6.88
CA THR A 391 -18.68 -9.56 -5.94
C THR A 391 -17.81 -8.50 -5.26
N PRO A 392 -16.61 -8.81 -4.71
CA PRO A 392 -15.67 -7.79 -4.21
C PRO A 392 -15.33 -6.70 -5.23
N PHE A 393 -15.15 -7.05 -6.50
CA PHE A 393 -14.88 -6.07 -7.54
C PHE A 393 -16.02 -5.04 -7.66
N PHE A 394 -17.28 -5.47 -7.74
CA PHE A 394 -18.42 -4.55 -7.84
C PHE A 394 -18.61 -3.73 -6.56
N ILE A 395 -18.40 -4.30 -5.38
CA ILE A 395 -18.45 -3.56 -4.12
C ILE A 395 -17.37 -2.47 -4.11
N THR A 396 -16.18 -2.77 -4.62
CA THR A 396 -15.09 -1.79 -4.71
C THR A 396 -15.45 -0.64 -5.66
N ILE A 397 -16.10 -0.92 -6.79
CA ILE A 397 -16.59 0.13 -7.68
C ILE A 397 -17.59 1.03 -6.94
N VAL A 398 -18.57 0.45 -6.25
CA VAL A 398 -19.59 1.23 -5.55
C VAL A 398 -18.99 2.12 -4.48
N PHE A 399 -18.10 1.60 -3.64
CA PHE A 399 -17.48 2.46 -2.62
C PHE A 399 -16.56 3.53 -3.22
N SER A 400 -15.89 3.25 -4.34
CA SER A 400 -15.09 4.26 -5.07
C SER A 400 -15.98 5.36 -5.66
N LEU A 401 -17.13 5.00 -6.21
CA LEU A 401 -18.12 5.98 -6.68
C LEU A 401 -18.71 6.82 -5.54
N VAL A 402 -18.95 6.21 -4.37
CA VAL A 402 -19.39 6.96 -3.17
C VAL A 402 -18.29 7.94 -2.75
N PHE A 403 -17.04 7.49 -2.71
CA PHE A 403 -15.89 8.35 -2.39
C PHE A 403 -15.82 9.56 -3.34
N LEU A 404 -15.87 9.32 -4.65
CA LEU A 404 -15.83 10.38 -5.67
C LEU A 404 -17.04 11.31 -5.60
N GLY A 405 -18.24 10.74 -5.39
CA GLY A 405 -19.48 11.49 -5.27
C GLY A 405 -19.54 12.39 -4.04
N LEU A 406 -18.82 12.05 -2.97
CA LEU A 406 -18.66 12.91 -1.80
C LEU A 406 -17.55 13.95 -2.03
N LEU A 407 -16.40 13.52 -2.58
CA LEU A 407 -15.22 14.37 -2.68
C LEU A 407 -15.40 15.49 -3.71
N VAL A 408 -15.73 15.15 -4.95
CA VAL A 408 -15.67 16.08 -6.10
C VAL A 408 -16.60 17.29 -5.94
N PRO A 409 -17.88 17.16 -5.54
CA PRO A 409 -18.78 18.31 -5.47
C PRO A 409 -18.46 19.32 -4.37
N ILE A 410 -17.85 18.86 -3.28
CA ILE A 410 -17.70 19.66 -2.06
C ILE A 410 -16.28 20.21 -1.90
N PHE A 411 -15.27 19.54 -2.46
CA PHE A 411 -13.84 19.86 -2.23
C PHE A 411 -13.52 21.33 -2.52
N GLY A 412 -13.98 21.88 -3.65
CA GLY A 412 -13.72 23.26 -4.04
C GLY A 412 -14.45 24.33 -3.21
N LEU A 413 -15.46 23.92 -2.44
CA LEU A 413 -16.22 24.80 -1.56
C LEU A 413 -15.60 24.93 -0.16
N LEU A 414 -14.63 24.06 0.15
CA LEU A 414 -14.00 24.02 1.46
C LEU A 414 -12.83 25.00 1.51
N SER A 415 -12.79 25.76 2.58
CA SER A 415 -11.71 26.70 2.91
C SER A 415 -11.26 26.51 4.35
N GLY A 416 -10.06 26.97 4.66
CA GLY A 416 -9.48 26.88 6.00
C GLY A 416 -8.31 25.91 6.09
N GLU A 417 -7.51 26.09 7.13
CA GLU A 417 -6.27 25.36 7.34
C GLU A 417 -6.51 23.87 7.52
N GLY A 418 -5.94 23.05 6.65
CA GLY A 418 -6.04 21.59 6.68
C GLY A 418 -7.44 21.00 6.40
N VAL A 419 -8.47 21.82 6.12
CA VAL A 419 -9.86 21.34 5.96
C VAL A 419 -9.98 20.42 4.75
N GLN A 420 -9.42 20.78 3.61
CA GLN A 420 -9.52 20.00 2.38
C GLN A 420 -8.88 18.61 2.50
N ILE A 421 -7.67 18.54 3.07
CA ILE A 421 -6.97 17.25 3.26
C ILE A 421 -7.70 16.37 4.28
N THR A 422 -8.24 16.97 5.34
CA THR A 422 -9.04 16.28 6.36
C THR A 422 -10.35 15.74 5.77
N TYR A 423 -10.98 16.50 4.84
CA TYR A 423 -12.18 16.08 4.14
C TYR A 423 -11.95 14.87 3.24
N ILE A 424 -10.78 14.74 2.59
CA ILE A 424 -10.42 13.52 1.83
C ILE A 424 -10.45 12.30 2.76
N ALA A 425 -9.89 12.41 3.97
CA ALA A 425 -9.92 11.33 4.96
C ALA A 425 -11.34 11.00 5.44
N LEU A 426 -12.20 12.00 5.57
CA LEU A 426 -13.61 11.81 5.93
C LEU A 426 -14.38 11.07 4.81
N CYS A 427 -14.21 11.48 3.56
CA CYS A 427 -14.81 10.79 2.41
C CYS A 427 -14.38 9.32 2.34
N TYR A 428 -13.10 9.05 2.59
CA TYR A 428 -12.56 7.69 2.66
C TYR A 428 -13.24 6.89 3.78
N SER A 429 -13.35 7.45 4.97
CA SER A 429 -13.97 6.81 6.13
C SER A 429 -15.44 6.48 5.88
N ILE A 430 -16.23 7.42 5.35
CA ILE A 430 -17.65 7.22 5.01
C ILE A 430 -17.81 6.13 3.95
N SER A 431 -16.95 6.12 2.93
CA SER A 431 -17.02 5.14 1.85
C SER A 431 -16.82 3.71 2.35
N TYR A 432 -15.97 3.50 3.35
CA TYR A 432 -15.79 2.18 3.97
C TYR A 432 -16.98 1.74 4.82
N TRP A 433 -17.73 2.66 5.43
CA TRP A 433 -19.01 2.33 6.08
C TRP A 433 -20.03 1.82 5.08
N VAL A 434 -20.15 2.47 3.93
CA VAL A 434 -21.04 2.04 2.83
C VAL A 434 -20.56 0.69 2.27
N GLY A 435 -19.26 0.54 2.00
CA GLY A 435 -18.68 -0.71 1.52
C GLY A 435 -18.90 -1.88 2.48
N LEU A 436 -18.73 -1.66 3.78
CA LEU A 436 -19.00 -2.65 4.82
C LEU A 436 -20.48 -3.05 4.82
N ALA A 437 -21.42 -2.10 4.78
CA ALA A 437 -22.84 -2.37 4.79
C ALA A 437 -23.26 -3.23 3.58
N ILE A 438 -22.77 -2.89 2.38
CA ILE A 438 -23.04 -3.67 1.16
C ILE A 438 -22.43 -5.07 1.26
N ALA A 439 -21.16 -5.17 1.64
CA ALA A 439 -20.46 -6.46 1.78
C ALA A 439 -21.18 -7.37 2.79
N TRP A 440 -21.64 -6.80 3.91
CA TRP A 440 -22.39 -7.52 4.93
C TRP A 440 -23.69 -8.08 4.38
N VAL A 441 -24.52 -7.25 3.75
CA VAL A 441 -25.82 -7.66 3.20
C VAL A 441 -25.64 -8.73 2.13
N VAL A 442 -24.72 -8.54 1.20
CA VAL A 442 -24.49 -9.48 0.10
C VAL A 442 -23.94 -10.81 0.61
N LEU A 443 -22.95 -10.80 1.52
CA LEU A 443 -22.39 -12.02 2.08
C LEU A 443 -23.38 -12.76 2.98
N ALA A 444 -24.17 -12.03 3.78
CA ALA A 444 -25.23 -12.62 4.58
C ALA A 444 -26.26 -13.40 3.73
N ARG A 445 -26.66 -12.83 2.59
CA ARG A 445 -27.57 -13.53 1.65
C ARG A 445 -26.93 -14.79 1.08
N LYS A 446 -25.63 -14.78 0.75
CA LYS A 446 -24.91 -15.93 0.20
C LYS A 446 -24.70 -17.05 1.22
N LEU A 447 -24.52 -16.72 2.50
CA LEU A 447 -24.28 -17.69 3.58
C LEU A 447 -25.56 -18.18 4.27
N GLY A 448 -26.74 -17.68 3.87
CA GLY A 448 -28.01 -18.01 4.55
C GLY A 448 -28.18 -17.32 5.91
N GLY A 449 -27.38 -16.27 6.17
CA GLY A 449 -27.40 -15.45 7.37
C GLY A 449 -25.99 -15.29 7.98
N LEU A 450 -25.66 -14.04 8.32
CA LEU A 450 -24.63 -13.70 9.29
C LEU A 450 -25.39 -13.36 10.56
N SER A 451 -25.17 -14.03 11.70
CA SER A 451 -25.97 -13.81 12.94
C SER A 451 -25.86 -12.36 13.42
N SER A 452 -26.63 -11.49 12.73
CA SER A 452 -26.51 -10.03 12.78
C SER A 452 -26.83 -9.48 14.17
N LYS A 453 -27.93 -9.93 14.80
CA LYS A 453 -28.36 -9.42 16.11
C LYS A 453 -27.33 -9.64 17.22
N SER A 454 -26.69 -10.82 17.27
CA SER A 454 -25.68 -11.10 18.28
C SER A 454 -24.32 -10.47 18.00
N THR A 455 -24.00 -10.22 16.72
CA THR A 455 -22.73 -9.58 16.31
C THR A 455 -22.77 -8.08 16.50
N ILE A 456 -23.84 -7.42 15.98
CA ILE A 456 -24.04 -5.97 16.15
C ILE A 456 -24.19 -5.63 17.64
N GLY A 457 -24.94 -6.44 18.41
CA GLY A 457 -25.08 -6.25 19.85
C GLY A 457 -23.79 -6.51 20.66
N SER A 458 -22.88 -7.36 20.18
CA SER A 458 -21.57 -7.55 20.82
C SER A 458 -20.63 -6.39 20.49
N ILE A 459 -20.56 -5.97 19.23
CA ILE A 459 -19.72 -4.85 18.80
C ILE A 459 -20.24 -3.53 19.42
N GLY A 460 -21.55 -3.32 19.44
CA GLY A 460 -22.16 -2.12 20.03
C GLY A 460 -22.00 -2.01 21.55
N ARG A 461 -21.68 -3.12 22.25
CA ARG A 461 -21.29 -3.10 23.68
C ARG A 461 -19.81 -2.84 23.91
N MET A 462 -18.99 -2.87 22.86
CA MET A 462 -17.55 -2.59 22.89
C MET A 462 -17.21 -1.16 22.47
N VAL A 463 -18.13 -0.47 21.75
CA VAL A 463 -18.08 0.95 21.40
C VAL A 463 -18.71 1.78 22.53
#